data_83b7e29bf0a93aa73bf178a59f02a643
#
_entry.id   83b7e29bf0a93aa73bf178a59f02a643
#
_cell.length_a   1.000
_cell.length_b   1.000
_cell.length_c   1.000
_cell.angle_alpha   90.00
_cell.angle_beta   90.00
_cell.angle_gamma   90.00
#
_symmetry.space_group_name_H-M   'P 1'
#
loop_
_entity.id
_entity.type
_entity.pdbx_description
1 polymer ?
#
loop_
_entity_poly.entity_id
_entity_poly.type
_entity_poly.pdbx_seq_one_letter_code
_entity_poly.pdbx_strand_id
1 'polypeptide(L)'
;LQEEWGVSFAQVNLSLVAFFLSYCCFLLIHGPLSDRFGRKPPLFAGISIFVVASLLCAAASSVEMMIAGRFLQGAGASASSAVVFATSKDRFSGTVRQKVFVQIGAIVATAPMLAPVLGGWLLKFLSWHWIFVLQALLGSIALVGVYHMRETLPEKSTAGLVSVFLGYVRLLMNQGYVRQLLLFSLIGMPLFAFIGGSADLYMNAMGYSAQQYGYFF
;
A
#
# COMPACT_ATOMS: atom_id res chain seq x y z
N LEU A 1 0.07 -13.83 16.83
CA LEU A 1 1.45 -13.85 16.33
C LEU A 1 2.48 -13.85 17.44
N GLN A 2 2.37 -12.94 18.44
CA GLN A 2 3.32 -12.89 19.57
C GLN A 2 3.31 -14.18 20.38
N GLU A 3 2.13 -14.62 20.80
CA GLU A 3 1.94 -15.85 21.58
C GLU A 3 2.25 -17.10 20.77
N GLU A 4 1.92 -17.09 19.48
CA GLU A 4 2.06 -18.26 18.60
C GLU A 4 3.53 -18.53 18.24
N TRP A 5 4.32 -17.46 18.02
CA TRP A 5 5.74 -17.60 17.62
C TRP A 5 6.72 -17.27 18.76
N GLY A 6 6.24 -16.88 19.94
CA GLY A 6 7.09 -16.54 21.07
C GLY A 6 7.99 -15.32 20.84
N VAL A 7 7.55 -14.38 19.97
CA VAL A 7 8.34 -13.21 19.55
C VAL A 7 7.84 -11.93 20.20
N SER A 8 8.72 -10.93 20.31
CA SER A 8 8.36 -9.62 20.88
C SER A 8 7.44 -8.82 19.96
N PHE A 9 6.68 -7.89 20.52
CA PHE A 9 5.88 -6.94 19.75
C PHE A 9 6.72 -6.17 18.73
N ALA A 10 7.95 -5.78 19.09
CA ALA A 10 8.86 -5.09 18.21
C ALA A 10 9.18 -5.91 16.95
N GLN A 11 9.40 -7.22 17.09
CA GLN A 11 9.66 -8.12 15.96
C GLN A 11 8.43 -8.25 15.05
N VAL A 12 7.23 -8.37 15.60
CA VAL A 12 6.00 -8.38 14.78
C VAL A 12 5.83 -7.05 14.06
N ASN A 13 6.12 -5.93 14.71
CA ASN A 13 5.99 -4.60 14.13
C ASN A 13 7.01 -4.35 13.01
N LEU A 14 8.16 -5.05 12.99
CA LEU A 14 9.08 -5.02 11.84
C LEU A 14 8.42 -5.48 10.54
N SER A 15 7.41 -6.32 10.60
CA SER A 15 6.65 -6.71 9.39
C SER A 15 5.89 -5.52 8.78
N LEU A 16 5.35 -4.63 9.62
CA LEU A 16 4.70 -3.39 9.19
C LEU A 16 5.72 -2.40 8.61
N VAL A 17 6.86 -2.26 9.29
CA VAL A 17 7.97 -1.41 8.80
C VAL A 17 8.49 -1.92 7.45
N ALA A 18 8.69 -3.22 7.29
CA ALA A 18 9.13 -3.83 6.04
C ALA A 18 8.16 -3.55 4.89
N PHE A 19 6.85 -3.65 5.15
CA PHE A 19 5.82 -3.31 4.17
C PHE A 19 5.92 -1.84 3.74
N PHE A 20 5.92 -0.88 4.68
CA PHE A 20 5.94 0.54 4.33
C PHE A 20 7.26 0.97 3.69
N LEU A 21 8.40 0.45 4.17
CA LEU A 21 9.70 0.74 3.58
C LEU A 21 9.74 0.29 2.11
N SER A 22 9.36 -0.96 1.86
CA SER A 22 9.28 -1.51 0.52
C SER A 22 8.29 -0.72 -0.35
N TYR A 23 7.09 -0.44 0.16
CA TYR A 23 6.08 0.35 -0.53
C TYR A 23 6.62 1.72 -0.97
N CYS A 24 7.28 2.47 -0.09
CA CYS A 24 7.85 3.77 -0.40
C CYS A 24 8.98 3.67 -1.45
N CYS A 25 9.89 2.70 -1.31
CA CYS A 25 10.98 2.51 -2.26
C CYS A 25 10.46 2.15 -3.66
N PHE A 26 9.55 1.20 -3.75
CA PHE A 26 9.01 0.74 -5.03
C PHE A 26 8.02 1.72 -5.65
N LEU A 27 7.38 2.60 -4.87
CA LEU A 27 6.54 3.68 -5.39
C LEU A 27 7.34 4.60 -6.33
N LEU A 28 8.59 4.91 -5.98
CA LEU A 28 9.50 5.71 -6.81
C LEU A 28 9.92 4.99 -8.10
N ILE A 29 9.90 3.66 -8.11
CA ILE A 29 10.31 2.85 -9.25
C ILE A 29 9.13 2.61 -10.20
N HIS A 30 7.95 2.31 -9.67
CA HIS A 30 6.78 1.96 -10.49
C HIS A 30 6.27 3.12 -11.36
N GLY A 31 6.43 4.37 -10.94
CA GLY A 31 6.11 5.54 -11.74
C GLY A 31 6.84 5.52 -13.08
N PRO A 32 8.17 5.66 -13.10
CA PRO A 32 8.99 5.62 -14.31
C PRO A 32 8.85 4.33 -15.12
N LEU A 33 8.68 3.19 -14.42
CA LEU A 33 8.48 1.90 -15.07
C LEU A 33 7.19 1.91 -15.90
N SER A 34 6.12 2.50 -15.34
CA SER A 34 4.83 2.63 -16.03
C SER A 34 4.87 3.65 -17.19
N ASP A 35 5.71 4.67 -17.10
CA ASP A 35 5.92 5.63 -18.19
C ASP A 35 6.70 5.00 -19.36
N ARG A 36 7.57 4.04 -19.06
CA ARG A 36 8.43 3.40 -20.07
C ARG A 36 7.78 2.19 -20.74
N PHE A 37 7.13 1.32 -19.97
CA PHE A 37 6.59 0.05 -20.48
C PHE A 37 5.10 0.12 -20.80
N GLY A 38 4.41 1.16 -20.38
CA GLY A 38 2.96 1.29 -20.39
C GLY A 38 2.38 1.10 -18.99
N ARG A 39 1.13 1.51 -18.78
CA ARG A 39 0.46 1.46 -17.47
C ARG A 39 0.11 0.03 -17.05
N LYS A 40 -0.39 -0.76 -18.00
CA LYS A 40 -0.90 -2.10 -17.74
C LYS A 40 0.18 -3.09 -17.28
N PRO A 41 1.36 -3.26 -17.92
CA PRO A 41 2.32 -4.30 -17.53
C PRO A 41 2.87 -4.15 -16.10
N PRO A 42 3.35 -2.98 -15.64
CA PRO A 42 3.81 -2.83 -14.26
C PRO A 42 2.70 -2.98 -13.23
N LEU A 43 1.47 -2.53 -13.55
CA LEU A 43 0.32 -2.70 -12.68
C LEU A 43 -0.04 -4.18 -12.53
N PHE A 44 -0.08 -4.93 -13.63
CA PHE A 44 -0.34 -6.36 -13.61
C PHE A 44 0.72 -7.13 -12.81
N ALA A 45 2.00 -6.85 -13.08
CA ALA A 45 3.11 -7.47 -12.36
C ALA A 45 3.06 -7.15 -10.85
N GLY A 46 2.84 -5.88 -10.48
CA GLY A 46 2.76 -5.45 -9.09
C GLY A 46 1.61 -6.11 -8.34
N ILE A 47 0.40 -6.15 -8.91
CA ILE A 47 -0.73 -6.84 -8.27
C ILE A 47 -0.48 -8.35 -8.18
N SER A 48 0.16 -8.96 -9.19
CA SER A 48 0.54 -10.38 -9.12
C SER A 48 1.51 -10.65 -7.96
N ILE A 49 2.53 -9.81 -7.79
CA ILE A 49 3.45 -9.87 -6.64
C ILE A 49 2.68 -9.71 -5.33
N PHE A 50 1.75 -8.75 -5.24
CA PHE A 50 0.92 -8.55 -4.06
C PHE A 50 0.09 -9.78 -3.70
N VAL A 51 -0.55 -10.43 -4.68
CA VAL A 51 -1.35 -11.64 -4.46
C VAL A 51 -0.48 -12.79 -3.95
N VAL A 52 0.64 -13.06 -4.62
CA VAL A 52 1.58 -14.12 -4.21
C VAL A 52 2.15 -13.84 -2.82
N ALA A 53 2.56 -12.61 -2.55
CA ALA A 53 3.07 -12.20 -1.25
C ALA A 53 2.00 -12.29 -0.14
N SER A 54 0.75 -11.98 -0.45
CA SER A 54 -0.35 -12.16 0.50
C SER A 54 -0.57 -13.64 0.86
N LEU A 55 -0.48 -14.55 -0.13
CA LEU A 55 -0.54 -15.99 0.13
C LEU A 55 0.67 -16.48 0.94
N LEU A 56 1.87 -15.95 0.67
CA LEU A 56 3.06 -16.24 1.48
C LEU A 56 2.88 -15.77 2.93
N CYS A 57 2.32 -14.59 3.15
CA CYS A 57 1.99 -14.12 4.50
C CYS A 57 0.93 -15.00 5.18
N ALA A 58 -0.08 -15.45 4.43
CA ALA A 58 -1.09 -16.37 4.96
C ALA A 58 -0.51 -17.73 5.36
N ALA A 59 0.55 -18.19 4.69
CA ALA A 59 1.23 -19.46 4.97
C ALA A 59 2.45 -19.30 5.89
N ALA A 60 2.68 -18.08 6.45
CA ALA A 60 3.88 -17.82 7.24
C ALA A 60 3.87 -18.65 8.53
N SER A 61 4.98 -19.36 8.76
CA SER A 61 5.24 -20.17 9.95
C SER A 61 6.27 -19.55 10.89
N SER A 62 6.87 -18.42 10.50
CA SER A 62 7.84 -17.68 11.30
C SER A 62 7.73 -16.17 11.06
N VAL A 63 8.26 -15.37 12.00
CA VAL A 63 8.27 -13.91 11.89
C VAL A 63 9.12 -13.44 10.71
N GLU A 64 10.23 -14.13 10.40
CA GLU A 64 11.11 -13.81 9.27
C GLU A 64 10.37 -14.00 7.94
N MET A 65 9.64 -15.12 7.80
CA MET A 65 8.82 -15.38 6.62
C MET A 65 7.72 -14.32 6.47
N MET A 66 7.09 -13.92 7.58
CA MET A 66 6.12 -12.82 7.60
C MET A 66 6.77 -11.51 7.15
N ILE A 67 7.93 -11.13 7.69
CA ILE A 67 8.64 -9.89 7.31
C ILE A 67 8.98 -9.90 5.82
N ALA A 68 9.51 -11.01 5.30
CA ALA A 68 9.83 -11.15 3.88
C ALA A 68 8.57 -11.06 2.99
N GLY A 69 7.50 -11.74 3.37
CA GLY A 69 6.20 -11.67 2.68
C GLY A 69 5.63 -10.25 2.67
N ARG A 70 5.69 -9.55 3.80
CA ARG A 70 5.24 -8.15 3.93
C ARG A 70 6.08 -7.18 3.09
N PHE A 71 7.39 -7.41 3.00
CA PHE A 71 8.26 -6.64 2.11
C PHE A 71 7.83 -6.80 0.64
N LEU A 72 7.65 -8.03 0.16
CA LEU A 72 7.17 -8.30 -1.20
C LEU A 72 5.77 -7.73 -1.43
N GLN A 73 4.88 -7.83 -0.44
CA GLN A 73 3.53 -7.31 -0.51
C GLN A 73 3.52 -5.77 -0.66
N GLY A 74 4.40 -5.05 0.06
CA GLY A 74 4.57 -3.61 -0.08
C GLY A 74 5.08 -3.22 -1.46
N ALA A 75 6.08 -3.97 -1.99
CA ALA A 75 6.59 -3.77 -3.34
C ALA A 75 5.48 -3.92 -4.39
N GLY A 76 4.64 -4.95 -4.28
CA GLY A 76 3.52 -5.15 -5.20
C GLY A 76 2.42 -4.09 -5.09
N ALA A 77 2.03 -3.74 -3.86
CA ALA A 77 0.96 -2.77 -3.59
C ALA A 77 1.27 -1.37 -4.15
N SER A 78 2.54 -0.95 -4.10
CA SER A 78 2.99 0.36 -4.57
C SER A 78 2.71 0.61 -6.06
N ALA A 79 2.69 -0.44 -6.90
CA ALA A 79 2.35 -0.34 -8.31
C ALA A 79 0.94 0.23 -8.53
N SER A 80 -0.03 -0.22 -7.73
CA SER A 80 -1.41 0.26 -7.82
C SER A 80 -1.48 1.76 -7.55
N SER A 81 -0.83 2.25 -6.50
CA SER A 81 -0.85 3.67 -6.15
C SER A 81 -0.13 4.54 -7.18
N ALA A 82 1.03 4.10 -7.70
CA ALA A 82 1.74 4.85 -8.73
C ALA A 82 0.93 4.95 -10.03
N VAL A 83 0.33 3.85 -10.47
CA VAL A 83 -0.28 3.75 -11.80
C VAL A 83 -1.70 4.27 -11.85
N VAL A 84 -2.50 4.15 -10.77
CA VAL A 84 -3.91 4.60 -10.76
C VAL A 84 -4.03 6.10 -11.03
N PHE A 85 -3.22 6.93 -10.35
CA PHE A 85 -3.24 8.37 -10.60
C PHE A 85 -2.71 8.74 -11.99
N ALA A 86 -1.67 8.03 -12.48
CA ALA A 86 -1.12 8.22 -13.82
C ALA A 86 -2.16 7.86 -14.89
N THR A 87 -2.79 6.70 -14.80
CA THR A 87 -3.87 6.26 -15.70
C THR A 87 -5.04 7.25 -15.73
N SER A 88 -5.44 7.76 -14.55
CA SER A 88 -6.50 8.76 -14.45
C SER A 88 -6.13 10.07 -15.15
N LYS A 89 -4.86 10.49 -15.04
CA LYS A 89 -4.33 11.66 -15.73
C LYS A 89 -4.30 11.47 -17.25
N ASP A 90 -3.95 10.27 -17.73
CA ASP A 90 -3.84 9.97 -19.15
C ASP A 90 -5.23 9.90 -19.82
N ARG A 91 -6.26 9.44 -19.08
CA ARG A 91 -7.59 9.17 -19.64
C ARG A 91 -8.60 10.31 -19.46
N PHE A 92 -8.44 11.15 -18.45
CA PHE A 92 -9.38 12.20 -18.13
C PHE A 92 -8.71 13.57 -18.11
N SER A 93 -9.47 14.62 -18.50
CA SER A 93 -9.02 16.02 -18.51
C SER A 93 -10.01 16.93 -17.79
N GLY A 94 -9.59 18.15 -17.48
CA GLY A 94 -10.44 19.19 -16.91
C GLY A 94 -11.16 18.76 -15.63
N THR A 95 -12.42 19.11 -15.53
CA THR A 95 -13.29 18.87 -14.37
C THR A 95 -13.58 17.38 -14.13
N VAL A 96 -13.58 16.55 -15.19
CA VAL A 96 -13.79 15.10 -15.07
C VAL A 96 -12.63 14.48 -14.31
N ARG A 97 -11.38 14.84 -14.64
CA ARG A 97 -10.18 14.38 -13.93
C ARG A 97 -10.21 14.74 -12.45
N GLN A 98 -10.63 15.98 -12.14
CA GLN A 98 -10.78 16.40 -10.73
C GLN A 98 -11.79 15.54 -9.97
N LYS A 99 -12.97 15.27 -10.57
CA LYS A 99 -13.98 14.38 -9.96
C LYS A 99 -13.44 12.97 -9.72
N VAL A 100 -12.73 12.39 -10.68
CA VAL A 100 -12.12 11.07 -10.54
C VAL A 100 -11.08 11.07 -9.41
N PHE A 101 -10.23 12.09 -9.31
CA PHE A 101 -9.25 12.19 -8.22
C PHE A 101 -9.92 12.32 -6.84
N VAL A 102 -11.00 13.09 -6.73
CA VAL A 102 -11.79 13.19 -5.49
C VAL A 102 -12.40 11.84 -5.12
N GLN A 103 -12.96 11.10 -6.08
CA GLN A 103 -13.49 9.75 -5.83
C GLN A 103 -12.41 8.76 -5.37
N ILE A 104 -11.25 8.74 -6.05
CA ILE A 104 -10.11 7.91 -5.63
C ILE A 104 -9.68 8.30 -4.20
N GLY A 105 -9.54 9.59 -3.93
CA GLY A 105 -9.19 10.09 -2.60
C GLY A 105 -10.20 9.68 -1.53
N ALA A 106 -11.49 9.75 -1.81
CA ALA A 106 -12.55 9.31 -0.90
C ALA A 106 -12.46 7.82 -0.58
N ILE A 107 -12.23 6.97 -1.60
CA ILE A 107 -12.04 5.52 -1.42
C ILE A 107 -10.80 5.25 -0.54
N VAL A 108 -9.67 5.90 -0.84
CA VAL A 108 -8.42 5.76 -0.09
C VAL A 108 -8.58 6.21 1.37
N ALA A 109 -9.32 7.30 1.61
CA ALA A 109 -9.58 7.80 2.96
C ALA A 109 -10.55 6.90 3.75
N THR A 110 -11.49 6.23 3.09
CA THR A 110 -12.45 5.34 3.75
C THR A 110 -11.84 3.98 4.12
N ALA A 111 -10.83 3.50 3.37
CA ALA A 111 -10.22 2.20 3.59
C ALA A 111 -9.65 2.02 5.02
N PRO A 112 -8.88 2.96 5.61
CA PRO A 112 -8.41 2.85 6.98
C PRO A 112 -9.52 2.77 8.02
N MET A 113 -10.68 3.38 7.78
CA MET A 113 -11.83 3.32 8.70
C MET A 113 -12.50 1.93 8.69
N LEU A 114 -12.59 1.30 7.53
CA LEU A 114 -13.25 0.01 7.37
C LEU A 114 -12.33 -1.17 7.73
N ALA A 115 -11.03 -1.04 7.48
CA ALA A 115 -10.09 -2.15 7.64
C ALA A 115 -9.99 -2.70 9.07
N PRO A 116 -9.91 -1.87 10.15
CA PRO A 116 -9.89 -2.39 11.53
C PRO A 116 -11.20 -3.06 11.93
N VAL A 117 -12.34 -2.53 11.48
CA VAL A 117 -13.66 -3.14 11.74
C VAL A 117 -13.72 -4.52 11.11
N LEU A 118 -13.40 -4.63 9.83
CA LEU A 118 -13.39 -5.91 9.11
C LEU A 118 -12.36 -6.87 9.70
N GLY A 119 -11.17 -6.38 10.04
CA GLY A 119 -10.12 -7.16 10.69
C GLY A 119 -10.54 -7.69 12.06
N GLY A 120 -11.15 -6.86 12.89
CA GLY A 120 -11.66 -7.25 14.21
C GLY A 120 -12.76 -8.31 14.13
N TRP A 121 -13.68 -8.19 13.16
CA TRP A 121 -14.70 -9.20 12.90
C TRP A 121 -14.10 -10.51 12.40
N LEU A 122 -13.14 -10.46 11.47
CA LEU A 122 -12.44 -11.65 10.98
C LEU A 122 -11.74 -12.40 12.12
N LEU A 123 -11.02 -11.67 12.97
CA LEU A 123 -10.28 -12.25 14.10
C LEU A 123 -11.18 -12.84 15.19
N LYS A 124 -12.46 -12.45 15.25
CA LYS A 124 -13.43 -13.06 16.17
C LYS A 124 -13.79 -14.50 15.80
N PHE A 125 -13.84 -14.81 14.51
CA PHE A 125 -14.31 -16.09 14.00
C PHE A 125 -13.23 -16.92 13.34
N LEU A 126 -12.15 -16.28 12.88
CA LEU A 126 -11.11 -16.88 12.07
C LEU A 126 -9.72 -16.47 12.60
N SER A 127 -8.69 -17.22 12.23
CA SER A 127 -7.30 -16.89 12.55
C SER A 127 -6.80 -15.71 11.70
N TRP A 128 -5.69 -15.08 12.12
CA TRP A 128 -5.06 -13.96 11.41
C TRP A 128 -4.65 -14.29 9.95
N HIS A 129 -4.41 -15.55 9.62
CA HIS A 129 -4.09 -16.04 8.27
C HIS A 129 -5.15 -15.62 7.26
N TRP A 130 -6.43 -15.63 7.65
CA TRP A 130 -7.55 -15.27 6.79
C TRP A 130 -7.57 -13.81 6.36
N ILE A 131 -6.93 -12.92 7.12
CA ILE A 131 -6.74 -11.52 6.71
C ILE A 131 -5.94 -11.47 5.41
N PHE A 132 -4.86 -12.24 5.32
CA PHE A 132 -4.01 -12.28 4.13
C PHE A 132 -4.66 -13.05 2.97
N VAL A 133 -5.45 -14.08 3.27
CA VAL A 133 -6.25 -14.77 2.25
C VAL A 133 -7.28 -13.83 1.63
N LEU A 134 -7.96 -13.02 2.45
CA LEU A 134 -8.88 -11.99 1.95
C LEU A 134 -8.16 -10.96 1.07
N GLN A 135 -6.98 -10.51 1.47
CA GLN A 135 -6.17 -9.59 0.67
C GLN A 135 -5.76 -10.22 -0.67
N ALA A 136 -5.37 -11.50 -0.68
CA ALA A 136 -5.05 -12.23 -1.91
C ALA A 136 -6.27 -12.35 -2.83
N LEU A 137 -7.46 -12.61 -2.27
CA LEU A 137 -8.71 -12.68 -3.02
C LEU A 137 -9.05 -11.33 -3.67
N LEU A 138 -9.01 -10.24 -2.89
CA LEU A 138 -9.26 -8.89 -3.41
C LEU A 138 -8.23 -8.49 -4.47
N GLY A 139 -6.96 -8.83 -4.26
CA GLY A 139 -5.91 -8.64 -5.25
C GLY A 139 -6.15 -9.43 -6.53
N SER A 140 -6.64 -10.66 -6.42
CA SER A 140 -6.99 -11.50 -7.58
C SER A 140 -8.16 -10.92 -8.38
N ILE A 141 -9.17 -10.39 -7.70
CA ILE A 141 -10.27 -9.67 -8.37
C ILE A 141 -9.75 -8.44 -9.10
N ALA A 142 -8.87 -7.65 -8.47
CA ALA A 142 -8.25 -6.51 -9.11
C ALA A 142 -7.39 -6.92 -10.32
N LEU A 143 -6.68 -8.05 -10.23
CA LEU A 143 -5.86 -8.59 -11.33
C LEU A 143 -6.71 -8.94 -12.55
N VAL A 144 -7.89 -9.53 -12.35
CA VAL A 144 -8.86 -9.76 -13.43
C VAL A 144 -9.30 -8.45 -14.07
N GLY A 145 -9.58 -7.42 -13.25
CA GLY A 145 -9.91 -6.08 -13.77
C GLY A 145 -8.78 -5.48 -14.62
N VAL A 146 -7.53 -5.59 -14.16
CA VAL A 146 -6.36 -5.10 -14.90
C VAL A 146 -6.11 -5.92 -16.16
N TYR A 147 -6.38 -7.21 -16.15
CA TYR A 147 -6.26 -8.06 -17.35
C TYR A 147 -7.15 -7.54 -18.49
N HIS A 148 -8.38 -7.13 -18.19
CA HIS A 148 -9.32 -6.55 -19.17
C HIS A 148 -9.09 -5.06 -19.45
N MET A 149 -8.22 -4.38 -18.68
CA MET A 149 -7.90 -2.98 -18.89
C MET A 149 -7.14 -2.80 -20.22
N ARG A 150 -7.54 -1.80 -21.01
CA ARG A 150 -6.77 -1.37 -22.19
C ARG A 150 -5.61 -0.49 -21.74
N GLU A 151 -4.51 -0.53 -22.49
CA GLU A 151 -3.39 0.39 -22.27
C GLU A 151 -3.87 1.85 -22.43
N THR A 152 -3.42 2.72 -21.53
CA THR A 152 -3.87 4.11 -21.49
C THR A 152 -2.74 5.10 -21.77
N LEU A 153 -1.50 4.66 -21.78
CA LEU A 153 -0.35 5.51 -22.06
C LEU A 153 -0.33 5.88 -23.56
N PRO A 154 -0.45 7.17 -23.92
CA PRO A 154 -0.46 7.58 -25.34
C PRO A 154 0.89 7.34 -26.01
N GLU A 155 1.98 7.73 -25.34
CA GLU A 155 3.36 7.61 -25.84
C GLU A 155 4.28 7.14 -24.71
N LYS A 156 5.12 6.16 -25.02
CA LYS A 156 6.09 5.62 -24.07
C LYS A 156 7.27 6.56 -23.89
N SER A 157 7.69 6.76 -22.65
CA SER A 157 8.88 7.55 -22.35
C SER A 157 10.15 6.84 -22.81
N THR A 158 11.02 7.56 -23.52
CA THR A 158 12.37 7.11 -23.89
C THR A 158 13.43 7.54 -22.87
N ALA A 159 13.01 8.22 -21.78
CA ALA A 159 13.93 8.71 -20.76
C ALA A 159 14.69 7.55 -20.08
N GLY A 160 16.00 7.70 -19.97
CA GLY A 160 16.85 6.76 -19.26
C GLY A 160 16.60 6.79 -17.74
N LEU A 161 16.82 5.68 -17.05
CA LEU A 161 16.67 5.62 -15.58
C LEU A 161 17.49 6.68 -14.83
N VAL A 162 18.68 6.99 -15.33
CA VAL A 162 19.55 8.03 -14.75
C VAL A 162 18.89 9.42 -14.83
N SER A 163 18.26 9.76 -15.96
CA SER A 163 17.58 11.06 -16.13
C SER A 163 16.37 11.19 -15.20
N VAL A 164 15.66 10.09 -14.94
CA VAL A 164 14.56 10.05 -13.97
C VAL A 164 15.07 10.27 -12.54
N PHE A 165 16.14 9.60 -12.17
CA PHE A 165 16.77 9.77 -10.84
C PHE A 165 17.28 11.20 -10.64
N LEU A 166 17.93 11.78 -11.65
CA LEU A 166 18.34 13.19 -11.63
C LEU A 166 17.13 14.14 -11.52
N GLY A 167 15.99 13.76 -12.11
CA GLY A 167 14.73 14.47 -11.93
C GLY A 167 14.26 14.52 -10.49
N TYR A 168 14.33 13.41 -9.75
CA TYR A 168 14.01 13.38 -8.32
C TYR A 168 14.96 14.26 -7.50
N VAL A 169 16.28 14.19 -7.76
CA VAL A 169 17.26 15.05 -7.09
C VAL A 169 16.95 16.53 -7.36
N ARG A 170 16.64 16.90 -8.60
CA ARG A 170 16.27 18.28 -8.96
C ARG A 170 15.00 18.75 -8.24
N LEU A 171 14.00 17.88 -8.09
CA LEU A 171 12.79 18.19 -7.32
C LEU A 171 13.12 18.44 -5.84
N LEU A 172 13.97 17.62 -5.24
CA LEU A 172 14.41 17.79 -3.85
C LEU A 172 15.28 19.05 -3.64
N MET A 173 15.90 19.57 -4.69
CA MET A 173 16.61 20.85 -4.62
C MET A 173 15.67 22.07 -4.78
N ASN A 174 14.42 21.85 -5.21
CA ASN A 174 13.44 22.92 -5.33
C ASN A 174 12.78 23.20 -3.97
N GLN A 175 13.10 24.35 -3.37
CA GLN A 175 12.58 24.73 -2.06
C GLN A 175 11.06 24.79 -1.98
N GLY A 176 10.38 25.23 -3.05
CA GLY A 176 8.93 25.27 -3.11
C GLY A 176 8.31 23.88 -3.03
N TYR A 177 8.89 22.92 -3.76
CA TYR A 177 8.49 21.53 -3.73
C TYR A 177 8.73 20.89 -2.34
N VAL A 178 9.92 21.08 -1.78
CA VAL A 178 10.28 20.54 -0.45
C VAL A 178 9.37 21.11 0.64
N ARG A 179 9.05 22.42 0.60
CA ARG A 179 8.11 23.03 1.55
C ARG A 179 6.73 22.38 1.48
N GLN A 180 6.21 22.15 0.28
CA GLN A 180 4.90 21.48 0.12
C GLN A 180 4.97 20.02 0.59
N LEU A 181 6.05 19.31 0.27
CA LEU A 181 6.27 17.94 0.73
C LEU A 181 6.29 17.84 2.25
N LEU A 182 7.02 18.73 2.92
CA LEU A 182 7.10 18.80 4.39
C LEU A 182 5.73 19.10 5.02
N LEU A 183 5.00 20.08 4.48
CA LEU A 183 3.63 20.39 4.97
C LEU A 183 2.70 19.19 4.84
N PHE A 184 2.71 18.51 3.69
CA PHE A 184 1.90 17.32 3.47
C PHE A 184 2.30 16.16 4.41
N SER A 185 3.61 15.97 4.61
CA SER A 185 4.14 14.96 5.53
C SER A 185 3.73 15.22 6.98
N LEU A 186 3.80 16.49 7.44
CA LEU A 186 3.38 16.87 8.79
C LEU A 186 1.89 16.61 9.05
N ILE A 187 1.04 16.74 8.03
CA ILE A 187 -0.39 16.43 8.14
C ILE A 187 -0.62 14.91 8.18
N GLY A 188 0.14 14.14 7.41
CA GLY A 188 0.01 12.67 7.34
C GLY A 188 0.67 11.91 8.49
N MET A 189 1.76 12.44 9.05
CA MET A 189 2.53 11.77 10.11
C MET A 189 1.70 11.33 11.32
N PRO A 190 0.83 12.19 11.92
CA PRO A 190 0.05 11.80 13.09
C PRO A 190 -0.88 10.62 12.79
N LEU A 191 -1.48 10.57 11.60
CA LEU A 191 -2.34 9.48 11.19
C LEU A 191 -1.59 8.14 11.13
N PHE A 192 -0.43 8.12 10.48
CA PHE A 192 0.38 6.89 10.38
C PHE A 192 0.99 6.48 11.73
N ALA A 193 1.38 7.43 12.58
CA ALA A 193 1.82 7.15 13.94
C ALA A 193 0.70 6.53 14.79
N PHE A 194 -0.53 7.06 14.66
CA PHE A 194 -1.71 6.50 15.32
C PHE A 194 -2.01 5.08 14.80
N ILE A 195 -2.03 4.87 13.49
CA ILE A 195 -2.25 3.54 12.88
C ILE A 195 -1.21 2.52 13.40
N GLY A 196 0.07 2.91 13.49
CA GLY A 196 1.16 2.03 13.92
C GLY A 196 1.15 1.69 15.41
N GLY A 197 0.68 2.60 16.27
CA GLY A 197 0.74 2.45 17.73
C GLY A 197 -0.60 2.16 18.41
N SER A 198 -1.73 2.48 17.75
CA SER A 198 -3.05 2.37 18.37
C SER A 198 -3.42 0.93 18.78
N ALA A 199 -3.07 -0.06 17.97
CA ALA A 199 -3.35 -1.46 18.27
C ALA A 199 -2.67 -1.91 19.58
N ASP A 200 -1.42 -1.52 19.79
CA ASP A 200 -0.68 -1.83 21.03
C ASP A 200 -1.31 -1.13 22.24
N LEU A 201 -1.63 0.15 22.10
CA LEU A 201 -2.26 0.95 23.15
C LEU A 201 -3.62 0.36 23.55
N TYR A 202 -4.51 0.13 22.60
CA TYR A 202 -5.87 -0.33 22.90
C TYR A 202 -5.91 -1.80 23.34
N MET A 203 -5.16 -2.69 22.68
CA MET A 203 -5.26 -4.13 22.95
C MET A 203 -4.34 -4.57 24.10
N ASN A 204 -3.07 -4.13 24.11
CA ASN A 204 -2.11 -4.57 25.12
C ASN A 204 -2.15 -3.71 26.40
N ALA A 205 -2.21 -2.38 26.29
CA ALA A 205 -2.19 -1.50 27.46
C ALA A 205 -3.58 -1.34 28.10
N MET A 206 -4.65 -1.27 27.30
CA MET A 206 -6.03 -1.07 27.79
C MET A 206 -6.86 -2.35 27.87
N GLY A 207 -6.37 -3.48 27.33
CA GLY A 207 -7.02 -4.80 27.42
C GLY A 207 -8.26 -4.97 26.54
N TYR A 208 -8.46 -4.14 25.52
CA TYR A 208 -9.58 -4.29 24.61
C TYR A 208 -9.37 -5.46 23.64
N SER A 209 -10.47 -6.13 23.27
CA SER A 209 -10.44 -7.14 22.22
C SER A 209 -10.19 -6.50 20.84
N ALA A 210 -9.68 -7.30 19.88
CA ALA A 210 -9.48 -6.85 18.51
C ALA A 210 -10.77 -6.31 17.85
N GLN A 211 -11.94 -6.88 18.23
CA GLN A 211 -13.23 -6.41 17.76
C GLN A 211 -13.59 -5.03 18.34
N GLN A 212 -13.37 -4.83 19.63
CA GLN A 212 -13.60 -3.54 20.29
C GLN A 212 -12.68 -2.47 19.73
N TYR A 213 -11.39 -2.81 19.51
CA TYR A 213 -10.45 -1.91 18.85
C TYR A 213 -10.97 -1.46 17.47
N GLY A 214 -11.51 -2.38 16.66
CA GLY A 214 -12.09 -2.04 15.36
C GLY A 214 -13.25 -1.04 15.41
N TYR A 215 -13.99 -0.97 16.52
CA TYR A 215 -15.07 0.03 16.68
C TYR A 215 -14.57 1.39 17.16
N PHE A 216 -13.44 1.45 17.86
CA PHE A 216 -12.85 2.70 18.34
C PHE A 216 -11.97 3.40 17.29
N PHE A 217 -11.51 2.67 16.29
CA PHE A 217 -10.67 3.17 15.20
C PHE A 217 -11.50 3.91 14.15
#